data_41ac7e1792db38e844d55765bfc31227
#
_entry.id   41ac7e1792db38e844d55765bfc31227
#
_cell.length_a   1.000
_cell.length_b   1.000
_cell.length_c   1.000
_cell.angle_alpha   90.00
_cell.angle_beta   90.00
_cell.angle_gamma   90.00
#
_symmetry.space_group_name_H-M   'P 1'
#
loop_
_entity.id
_entity.type
_entity.pdbx_description
1 polymer ?
#
loop_
_entity_poly.entity_id
_entity_poly.type
_entity_poly.pdbx_seq_one_letter_code
_entity_poly.pdbx_strand_id
1 'polypeptide(L)'
;MKYIIVLGDGMADEPIEKLSGKTPLEAADKPTMDRLAKKGEVGLAYMVPEGMSPGSDTANLSVLGYDPKIYYTGRSPLEALSIGVDMKKTDVSFRCNLVTLSEEESCYEEKRMVDHSSSEISTEDAAVLMEALKEGLKRVRDRFYSKGIRS
;
A
#
# COMPACT_ATOMS: atom_id res chain seq x y z
N MET A 1 -14.04 23.99 -14.75
CA MET A 1 -13.89 22.68 -15.39
C MET A 1 -13.77 21.65 -14.27
N LYS A 2 -14.37 20.48 -14.41
CA LYS A 2 -14.28 19.40 -13.41
C LYS A 2 -13.54 18.22 -14.02
N TYR A 3 -12.59 17.64 -13.29
CA TYR A 3 -11.84 16.46 -13.69
C TYR A 3 -12.21 15.30 -12.78
N ILE A 4 -12.34 14.11 -13.35
CA ILE A 4 -12.63 12.88 -12.63
C ILE A 4 -11.58 11.86 -13.06
N ILE A 5 -10.84 11.32 -12.10
CA ILE A 5 -9.91 10.22 -12.31
C ILE A 5 -10.54 8.97 -11.71
N VAL A 6 -10.75 7.95 -12.55
CA VAL A 6 -11.18 6.62 -12.09
C VAL A 6 -9.97 5.70 -12.24
N LEU A 7 -9.36 5.37 -11.14
CA LEU A 7 -8.18 4.51 -11.09
C LEU A 7 -8.59 3.06 -10.84
N GLY A 8 -8.41 2.21 -11.84
CA GLY A 8 -8.53 0.76 -11.69
C GLY A 8 -7.17 0.18 -11.35
N ASP A 9 -6.89 0.02 -10.06
CA ASP A 9 -5.65 -0.57 -9.59
C ASP A 9 -5.64 -2.10 -9.82
N GLY A 10 -4.50 -2.63 -10.30
CA GLY A 10 -4.31 -4.07 -10.48
C GLY A 10 -5.13 -4.72 -11.59
N MET A 11 -5.63 -3.96 -12.59
CA MET A 11 -6.42 -4.51 -13.70
C MET A 11 -5.59 -5.19 -14.79
N ALA A 12 -4.32 -4.83 -14.94
CA ALA A 12 -3.43 -5.45 -15.92
C ALA A 12 -2.99 -6.83 -15.46
N ASP A 13 -3.07 -7.81 -16.34
CA ASP A 13 -2.65 -9.18 -16.07
C ASP A 13 -2.30 -9.90 -17.37
N GLU A 14 -1.68 -11.08 -17.25
CA GLU A 14 -1.34 -11.95 -18.37
C GLU A 14 -2.56 -12.76 -18.83
N PRO A 15 -2.55 -13.25 -20.10
CA PRO A 15 -3.57 -14.14 -20.61
C PRO A 15 -3.66 -15.46 -19.80
N ILE A 16 -4.85 -15.87 -19.45
CA ILE A 16 -5.12 -17.06 -18.63
C ILE A 16 -5.77 -18.15 -19.48
N GLU A 17 -5.23 -19.37 -19.49
CA GLU A 17 -5.73 -20.49 -20.28
C GLU A 17 -7.20 -20.80 -19.95
N LYS A 18 -7.59 -20.77 -18.66
CA LYS A 18 -9.00 -20.98 -18.22
C LYS A 18 -9.96 -19.91 -18.74
N LEU A 19 -9.46 -18.76 -19.16
CA LEU A 19 -10.23 -17.70 -19.80
C LEU A 19 -10.10 -17.73 -21.34
N SER A 20 -9.75 -18.89 -21.90
CA SER A 20 -9.55 -19.06 -23.36
C SER A 20 -8.46 -18.16 -23.93
N GLY A 21 -7.38 -17.97 -23.17
CA GLY A 21 -6.24 -17.13 -23.56
C GLY A 21 -6.50 -15.63 -23.49
N LYS A 22 -7.54 -15.22 -22.77
CA LYS A 22 -7.84 -13.80 -22.52
C LYS A 22 -7.26 -13.37 -21.18
N THR A 23 -6.95 -12.08 -21.08
CA THR A 23 -6.68 -11.46 -19.79
C THR A 23 -7.98 -11.33 -18.98
N PRO A 24 -7.94 -11.20 -17.64
CA PRO A 24 -9.12 -10.94 -16.83
C PRO A 24 -9.90 -9.71 -17.30
N LEU A 25 -9.20 -8.66 -17.70
CA LEU A 25 -9.81 -7.43 -18.21
C LEU A 25 -10.55 -7.66 -19.55
N GLU A 26 -10.00 -8.47 -20.45
CA GLU A 26 -10.67 -8.83 -21.70
C GLU A 26 -11.89 -9.72 -21.49
N ALA A 27 -11.85 -10.59 -20.48
CA ALA A 27 -12.93 -11.49 -20.15
C ALA A 27 -14.08 -10.85 -19.35
N ALA A 28 -13.81 -9.75 -18.66
CA ALA A 28 -14.77 -9.06 -17.82
C ALA A 28 -15.88 -8.38 -18.63
N ASP A 29 -17.11 -8.40 -18.11
CA ASP A 29 -18.23 -7.61 -18.65
C ASP A 29 -18.08 -6.15 -18.19
N LYS A 30 -17.68 -5.26 -19.11
CA LYS A 30 -17.35 -3.87 -18.81
C LYS A 30 -17.87 -2.88 -19.85
N PRO A 31 -19.17 -2.92 -20.20
CA PRO A 31 -19.71 -2.18 -21.33
C PRO A 31 -19.51 -0.66 -21.24
N THR A 32 -19.47 -0.10 -20.04
CA THR A 32 -19.22 1.33 -19.86
C THR A 32 -17.77 1.69 -20.16
N MET A 33 -16.79 0.91 -19.69
CA MET A 33 -15.38 1.12 -20.01
C MET A 33 -15.13 0.98 -21.49
N ASP A 34 -15.68 -0.06 -22.13
CA ASP A 34 -15.55 -0.29 -23.56
C ASP A 34 -16.15 0.86 -24.38
N ARG A 35 -17.29 1.38 -23.97
CA ARG A 35 -17.92 2.54 -24.60
C ARG A 35 -17.07 3.81 -24.45
N LEU A 36 -16.48 4.03 -23.28
CA LEU A 36 -15.61 5.19 -23.04
C LEU A 36 -14.32 5.09 -23.84
N ALA A 37 -13.68 3.92 -23.86
CA ALA A 37 -12.48 3.67 -24.64
C ALA A 37 -12.69 3.88 -26.16
N LYS A 38 -13.85 3.49 -26.69
CA LYS A 38 -14.20 3.73 -28.10
C LYS A 38 -14.41 5.20 -28.45
N LYS A 39 -14.74 6.03 -27.47
CA LYS A 39 -15.05 7.46 -27.68
C LYS A 39 -13.92 8.40 -27.25
N GLY A 40 -13.04 7.92 -26.43
CA GLY A 40 -11.91 8.67 -25.88
C GLY A 40 -10.60 8.38 -26.61
N GLU A 41 -9.55 8.95 -26.10
CA GLU A 41 -8.18 8.60 -26.48
C GLU A 41 -7.65 7.54 -25.54
N VAL A 42 -6.98 6.53 -26.09
CA VAL A 42 -6.36 5.43 -25.32
C VAL A 42 -4.86 5.46 -25.55
N GLY A 43 -4.10 5.31 -24.48
CA GLY A 43 -2.65 5.32 -24.54
C GLY A 43 -2.03 4.56 -23.38
N LEU A 44 -0.72 4.42 -23.41
CA LEU A 44 0.08 3.84 -22.32
C LEU A 44 0.83 4.95 -21.59
N ALA A 45 0.86 4.86 -20.28
CA ALA A 45 1.60 5.80 -19.45
C ALA A 45 2.47 5.04 -18.42
N TYR A 46 3.69 5.48 -18.25
CA TYR A 46 4.62 4.94 -17.25
C TYR A 46 4.41 5.67 -15.93
N MET A 47 3.72 5.03 -15.00
CA MET A 47 3.40 5.61 -13.70
C MET A 47 4.52 5.44 -12.66
N VAL A 48 5.41 4.48 -12.86
CA VAL A 48 6.59 4.29 -12.00
C VAL A 48 7.84 4.71 -12.76
N PRO A 49 8.51 5.80 -12.38
CA PRO A 49 9.74 6.23 -13.01
C PRO A 49 10.85 5.18 -12.91
N GLU A 50 11.71 5.15 -13.92
CA GLU A 50 12.87 4.24 -13.94
C GLU A 50 13.75 4.44 -12.70
N GLY A 51 14.15 3.32 -12.08
CA GLY A 51 14.97 3.28 -10.88
C GLY A 51 14.19 3.38 -9.56
N MET A 52 12.87 3.56 -9.60
CA MET A 52 12.01 3.51 -8.41
C MET A 52 11.35 2.14 -8.26
N SER A 53 11.17 1.72 -7.01
CA SER A 53 10.42 0.50 -6.73
C SER A 53 8.95 0.64 -7.15
N PRO A 54 8.37 -0.37 -7.78
CA PRO A 54 6.95 -0.36 -8.13
C PRO A 54 6.11 -0.41 -6.84
N GLY A 55 5.20 0.55 -6.71
CA GLY A 55 4.30 0.66 -5.57
C GLY A 55 3.14 1.59 -5.89
N SER A 56 1.99 1.33 -5.28
CA SER A 56 0.79 2.16 -5.47
C SER A 56 1.01 3.61 -5.05
N ASP A 57 1.82 3.86 -4.04
CA ASP A 57 2.21 5.18 -3.56
C ASP A 57 2.96 5.99 -4.64
N THR A 58 4.00 5.39 -5.25
CA THR A 58 4.74 6.00 -6.37
C THR A 58 3.84 6.23 -7.58
N ALA A 59 3.07 5.21 -7.97
CA ALA A 59 2.18 5.28 -9.13
C ALA A 59 1.08 6.34 -8.94
N ASN A 60 0.47 6.42 -7.75
CA ASN A 60 -0.58 7.41 -7.45
C ASN A 60 -0.07 8.84 -7.48
N LEU A 61 1.16 9.11 -7.04
CA LEU A 61 1.79 10.42 -7.21
C LEU A 61 1.84 10.81 -8.70
N SER A 62 2.32 9.90 -9.54
CA SER A 62 2.38 10.12 -11.00
C SER A 62 1.01 10.35 -11.62
N VAL A 63 0.00 9.56 -11.24
CA VAL A 63 -1.39 9.72 -11.72
C VAL A 63 -1.94 11.10 -11.35
N LEU A 64 -1.58 11.63 -10.18
CA LEU A 64 -2.00 12.96 -9.73
C LEU A 64 -1.14 14.08 -10.32
N GLY A 65 -0.13 13.77 -11.14
CA GLY A 65 0.73 14.75 -11.80
C GLY A 65 1.93 15.22 -10.97
N TYR A 66 2.23 14.55 -9.88
CA TYR A 66 3.42 14.81 -9.09
C TYR A 66 4.57 13.88 -9.51
N ASP A 67 5.74 14.42 -9.78
CA ASP A 67 6.92 13.61 -10.07
C ASP A 67 7.39 12.87 -8.80
N PRO A 68 7.30 11.53 -8.76
CA PRO A 68 7.73 10.78 -7.58
C PRO A 68 9.21 10.96 -7.23
N LYS A 69 10.07 11.22 -8.21
CA LYS A 69 11.50 11.48 -7.96
C LYS A 69 11.73 12.73 -7.13
N ILE A 70 10.79 13.67 -7.15
CA ILE A 70 10.87 14.92 -6.39
C ILE A 70 10.09 14.83 -5.08
N TYR A 71 8.90 14.24 -5.11
CA TYR A 71 7.93 14.34 -4.02
C TYR A 71 7.83 13.09 -3.14
N TYR A 72 8.33 11.95 -3.62
CA TYR A 72 8.23 10.71 -2.85
C TYR A 72 9.33 10.63 -1.80
N THR A 73 8.95 10.68 -0.53
CA THR A 73 9.85 10.59 0.63
C THR A 73 9.66 9.27 1.40
N GLY A 74 8.88 8.36 0.85
CA GLY A 74 8.53 7.09 1.47
C GLY A 74 7.02 6.96 1.72
N ARG A 75 6.58 5.74 1.95
CA ARG A 75 5.17 5.42 2.18
C ARG A 75 4.68 5.85 3.56
N SER A 76 5.55 5.70 4.58
CA SER A 76 5.18 5.98 5.97
C SER A 76 4.68 7.41 6.21
N PRO A 77 5.30 8.47 5.66
CA PRO A 77 4.79 9.84 5.80
C PRO A 77 3.40 10.02 5.20
N LEU A 78 3.13 9.42 4.04
CA LEU A 78 1.83 9.49 3.37
C LEU A 78 0.74 8.81 4.19
N GLU A 79 1.04 7.62 4.73
CA GLU A 79 0.12 6.89 5.62
C GLU A 79 -0.13 7.66 6.92
N ALA A 80 0.92 8.23 7.53
CA ALA A 80 0.80 9.03 8.74
C ALA A 80 -0.13 10.24 8.54
N LEU A 81 0.07 11.01 7.47
CA LEU A 81 -0.80 12.13 7.12
C LEU A 81 -2.24 11.69 6.85
N SER A 82 -2.43 10.54 6.18
CA SER A 82 -3.76 10.04 5.85
C SER A 82 -4.60 9.66 7.08
N ILE A 83 -3.96 9.30 8.20
CA ILE A 83 -4.62 9.00 9.47
C ILE A 83 -4.66 10.21 10.42
N GLY A 84 -4.27 11.40 9.93
CA GLY A 84 -4.36 12.65 10.68
C GLY A 84 -3.21 12.89 11.66
N VAL A 85 -2.07 12.23 11.48
CA VAL A 85 -0.87 12.52 12.30
C VAL A 85 -0.29 13.85 11.87
N ASP A 86 -0.18 14.79 12.80
CA ASP A 86 0.49 16.07 12.57
C ASP A 86 2.00 15.87 12.59
N MET A 87 2.61 15.89 11.40
CA MET A 87 4.04 15.70 11.19
C MET A 87 4.75 17.02 10.92
N LYS A 88 5.84 17.25 11.63
CA LYS A 88 6.78 18.35 11.37
C LYS A 88 7.79 17.93 10.29
N LYS A 89 8.42 18.90 9.66
CA LYS A 89 9.47 18.66 8.64
C LYS A 89 10.68 17.87 9.14
N THR A 90 10.89 17.84 10.45
CA THR A 90 11.99 17.14 11.12
C THR A 90 11.61 15.76 11.63
N ASP A 91 10.34 15.39 11.54
CA ASP A 91 9.87 14.10 12.05
C ASP A 91 10.19 12.99 11.04
N VAL A 92 10.56 11.84 11.58
CA VAL A 92 10.79 10.61 10.81
C VAL A 92 9.70 9.62 11.18
N SER A 93 9.03 9.05 10.19
CA SER A 93 7.99 8.06 10.39
C SER A 93 8.44 6.69 9.91
N PHE A 94 8.07 5.67 10.67
CA PHE A 94 8.27 4.27 10.32
C PHE A 94 6.92 3.56 10.26
N ARG A 95 6.79 2.65 9.29
CA ARG A 95 5.69 1.70 9.26
C ARG A 95 6.10 0.47 10.06
N CYS A 96 5.23 0.04 10.97
CA CYS A 96 5.40 -1.19 11.73
C CYS A 96 4.27 -2.16 11.36
N ASN A 97 4.62 -3.40 11.08
CA ASN A 97 3.65 -4.47 10.88
C ASN A 97 3.77 -5.50 12.02
N LEU A 98 2.63 -6.00 12.47
CA LEU A 98 2.59 -7.17 13.34
C LEU A 98 2.70 -8.41 12.45
N VAL A 99 3.62 -9.31 12.80
CA VAL A 99 3.89 -10.52 12.03
C VAL A 99 4.02 -11.72 12.96
N THR A 100 3.77 -12.92 12.45
CA THR A 100 4.06 -14.16 13.16
C THR A 100 5.44 -14.65 12.78
N LEU A 101 6.25 -14.93 13.77
CA LEU A 101 7.58 -15.54 13.61
C LEU A 101 7.56 -17.01 14.01
N SER A 102 8.50 -17.80 13.45
CA SER A 102 8.72 -19.18 13.85
C SER A 102 9.17 -19.28 15.30
N GLU A 103 8.84 -20.41 15.95
CA GLU A 103 9.18 -20.67 17.35
C GLU A 103 10.33 -21.64 17.53
N GLU A 104 10.74 -22.32 16.46
CA GLU A 104 11.72 -23.40 16.49
C GLU A 104 13.15 -22.90 16.77
N GLU A 105 13.46 -21.67 16.37
CA GLU A 105 14.78 -21.09 16.51
C GLU A 105 14.96 -20.41 17.87
N SER A 106 16.07 -20.71 18.54
CA SER A 106 16.39 -20.11 19.85
C SER A 106 16.88 -18.67 19.75
N CYS A 107 17.45 -18.28 18.60
CA CYS A 107 17.98 -16.95 18.35
C CYS A 107 17.00 -16.14 17.53
N TYR A 108 16.75 -14.86 17.93
CA TYR A 108 15.78 -14.00 17.26
C TYR A 108 16.16 -13.72 15.78
N GLU A 109 17.45 -13.58 15.51
CA GLU A 109 17.98 -13.28 14.18
C GLU A 109 17.77 -14.43 13.18
N GLU A 110 17.58 -15.66 13.68
CA GLU A 110 17.36 -16.85 12.86
C GLU A 110 15.87 -17.11 12.59
N LYS A 111 14.97 -16.41 13.28
CA LYS A 111 13.53 -16.58 13.13
C LYS A 111 13.05 -16.20 11.74
N ARG A 112 12.15 -17.03 11.22
CA ARG A 112 11.52 -16.82 9.91
C ARG A 112 10.14 -16.18 10.11
N MET A 113 9.77 -15.29 9.21
CA MET A 113 8.42 -14.77 9.15
C MET A 113 7.49 -15.84 8.57
N VAL A 114 6.61 -16.36 9.41
CA VAL A 114 5.63 -17.40 9.06
C VAL A 114 4.39 -16.77 8.43
N ASP A 115 3.95 -15.65 8.99
CA ASP A 115 2.78 -14.92 8.49
C ASP A 115 3.02 -13.40 8.61
N HIS A 116 2.88 -12.71 7.50
CA HIS A 116 3.10 -11.26 7.38
C HIS A 116 1.96 -10.42 7.96
N SER A 117 0.81 -11.02 8.26
CA SER A 117 -0.40 -10.38 8.77
C SER A 117 -0.78 -10.80 10.19
N SER A 118 0.02 -11.66 10.83
CA SER A 118 -0.33 -12.29 12.12
C SER A 118 -1.72 -12.96 12.09
N SER A 119 -2.01 -13.73 11.04
CA SER A 119 -3.30 -14.39 10.80
C SER A 119 -4.47 -13.39 10.73
N GLU A 120 -4.22 -12.24 10.09
CA GLU A 120 -5.19 -11.14 9.99
C GLU A 120 -5.69 -10.68 11.36
N ILE A 121 -4.75 -10.48 12.29
CA ILE A 121 -5.03 -10.05 13.67
C ILE A 121 -6.08 -8.94 13.73
N SER A 122 -7.05 -9.06 14.64
CA SER A 122 -8.10 -8.06 14.78
C SER A 122 -7.54 -6.68 15.19
N THR A 123 -8.26 -5.62 14.87
CA THR A 123 -7.87 -4.26 15.27
C THR A 123 -7.82 -4.12 16.79
N GLU A 124 -8.72 -4.79 17.49
CA GLU A 124 -8.82 -4.82 18.96
C GLU A 124 -7.58 -5.44 19.58
N ASP A 125 -7.20 -6.64 19.12
CA ASP A 125 -6.01 -7.34 19.62
C ASP A 125 -4.72 -6.61 19.25
N ALA A 126 -4.64 -6.09 18.02
CA ALA A 126 -3.52 -5.27 17.59
C ALA A 126 -3.36 -4.00 18.45
N ALA A 127 -4.46 -3.38 18.87
CA ALA A 127 -4.42 -2.21 19.76
C ALA A 127 -3.83 -2.55 21.13
N VAL A 128 -4.14 -3.72 21.68
CA VAL A 128 -3.55 -4.19 22.96
C VAL A 128 -2.04 -4.36 22.84
N LEU A 129 -1.57 -5.00 21.74
CA LEU A 129 -0.14 -5.16 21.47
C LEU A 129 0.56 -3.81 21.25
N MET A 130 -0.07 -2.88 20.56
CA MET A 130 0.49 -1.53 20.36
C MET A 130 0.59 -0.75 21.66
N GLU A 131 -0.35 -0.92 22.59
CA GLU A 131 -0.28 -0.28 23.90
C GLU A 131 0.84 -0.86 24.77
N ALA A 132 1.03 -2.19 24.74
CA ALA A 132 2.17 -2.85 25.39
C ALA A 132 3.51 -2.36 24.79
N LEU A 133 3.58 -2.21 23.47
CA LEU A 133 4.76 -1.66 22.79
C LEU A 133 5.06 -0.22 23.24
N LYS A 134 4.05 0.65 23.31
CA LYS A 134 4.19 2.02 23.82
C LYS A 134 4.74 2.03 25.25
N GLU A 135 4.25 1.16 26.10
CA GLU A 135 4.73 1.06 27.48
C GLU A 135 6.18 0.61 27.56
N GLY A 136 6.56 -0.41 26.79
CA GLY A 136 7.93 -0.91 26.71
C GLY A 136 8.92 0.13 26.17
N LEU A 137 8.47 0.99 25.27
CA LEU A 137 9.29 2.01 24.61
C LEU A 137 9.14 3.41 25.24
N LYS A 138 8.57 3.56 26.42
CA LYS A 138 8.44 4.85 27.14
C LYS A 138 9.76 5.63 27.31
N ARG A 139 10.91 4.95 27.18
CA ARG A 139 12.24 5.56 27.25
C ARG A 139 12.70 6.19 25.92
N VAL A 140 12.01 5.88 24.82
CA VAL A 140 12.28 6.41 23.49
C VAL A 140 11.25 7.50 23.23
N ARG A 141 11.66 8.68 22.75
CA ARG A 141 10.76 9.82 22.47
C ARG A 141 9.86 9.63 21.24
N ASP A 142 9.46 8.40 20.95
CA ASP A 142 8.70 8.06 19.75
C ASP A 142 7.20 8.13 20.01
N ARG A 143 6.45 8.56 18.98
CA ARG A 143 5.00 8.55 18.99
C ARG A 143 4.50 7.37 18.18
N PHE A 144 3.64 6.56 18.78
CA PHE A 144 3.00 5.44 18.11
C PHE A 144 1.55 5.76 17.77
N TYR A 145 1.19 5.49 16.53
CA TYR A 145 -0.17 5.63 16.02
C TYR A 145 -0.60 4.30 15.40
N SER A 146 -1.78 3.83 15.74
CA SER A 146 -2.38 2.65 15.12
C SER A 146 -3.40 3.08 14.07
N LYS A 147 -3.31 2.50 12.88
CA LYS A 147 -4.36 2.59 11.87
C LYS A 147 -5.28 1.39 12.05
N GLY A 148 -6.56 1.62 12.36
CA GLY A 148 -7.54 0.55 12.35
C GLY A 148 -7.59 -0.11 10.97
N ILE A 149 -7.56 -1.45 10.94
CA ILE A 149 -7.86 -2.21 9.73
C ILE A 149 -9.35 -1.97 9.45
N ARG A 150 -9.65 -1.27 8.36
CA ARG A 150 -11.03 -1.23 7.86
C ARG A 150 -11.21 -2.47 7.01
N SER A 151 -12.01 -3.37 7.50
CA SER A 151 -12.59 -4.48 6.74
C SER A 151 -13.43 -3.97 5.57
#